data_010608236db8fb67da639184b57964e1
#
_entry.id   010608236db8fb67da639184b57964e1
#
_cell.length_a   1.000
_cell.length_b   1.000
_cell.length_c   1.000
_cell.angle_alpha   90.00
_cell.angle_beta   90.00
_cell.angle_gamma   90.00
#
_symmetry.space_group_name_H-M   'P 1'
#
loop_
_entity.id
_entity.type
_entity.pdbx_description
1 polymer ?
#
loop_
_entity_poly.entity_id
_entity_poly.type
_entity_poly.pdbx_seq_one_letter_code
_entity_poly.pdbx_strand_id
1 'polypeptide(L)'
;MKKLVVTILVSLVLSGCAKNKSQNDFIINSTEEEKETEVTLDDNDEYQLKNIEMGKKEEKDICNRLIKMLGKCKNIYSEADKGNASNIVLEEEAVHSMIESIAEEKVAITCGSQDYNMLNYEKVDEALSLAKTGENTETEFFVIKTSGVWIYNKLQFKEKDLYVTSATAAFDDDMNPHIVQIEKIQVYDWNYTDKGWIIWEKALSRNQEMDMHVFYRILPLDEQCRELGNKCITPVSYFCNNLFLVDWNQNSLENIEFNDLFEFLYMMKYGKKIDEKKYASGIPKVEFEEVVTTYFDISIETLEIYAQYDDVKGVYPWEAIGPWNRIQQFQPFPEVVNCIENEDGSLTLTVEAVFQEEGTDCSFRHEVTIREEGDKWIYLGNCIEREGAYKIPGYKPRRDF
;
A
#
# COMPACT_ATOMS: atom_id res chain seq x y z
N MET A 1 8.02 -9.66 -23.42
CA MET A 1 6.69 -9.13 -23.13
C MET A 1 6.84 -8.24 -21.91
N LYS A 2 6.66 -6.91 -22.05
CA LYS A 2 6.80 -5.96 -20.93
C LYS A 2 5.54 -6.06 -20.08
N LYS A 3 5.66 -6.55 -18.85
CA LYS A 3 4.58 -6.51 -17.87
C LYS A 3 4.46 -5.08 -17.37
N LEU A 4 3.27 -4.51 -17.44
CA LEU A 4 2.97 -3.20 -16.90
C LEU A 4 2.50 -3.40 -15.44
N VAL A 5 3.27 -2.84 -14.53
CA VAL A 5 2.99 -2.87 -13.10
C VAL A 5 2.12 -1.68 -12.74
N VAL A 6 1.03 -1.93 -12.05
CA VAL A 6 0.17 -0.90 -11.46
C VAL A 6 0.71 -0.58 -10.07
N THR A 7 1.56 0.43 -10.00
CA THR A 7 2.00 0.97 -8.72
C THR A 7 0.97 1.99 -8.25
N ILE A 8 0.22 1.66 -7.20
CA ILE A 8 -0.56 2.64 -6.46
C ILE A 8 0.46 3.51 -5.72
N LEU A 9 0.69 4.72 -6.24
CA LEU A 9 1.52 5.72 -5.61
C LEU A 9 0.80 6.25 -4.35
N VAL A 10 1.19 5.75 -3.20
CA VAL A 10 0.97 6.48 -1.94
C VAL A 10 1.99 7.61 -1.94
N SER A 11 1.57 8.78 -2.40
CA SER A 11 2.41 9.98 -2.44
C SER A 11 2.58 10.54 -1.03
N LEU A 12 3.69 10.22 -0.39
CA LEU A 12 4.18 11.04 0.72
C LEU A 12 4.64 12.38 0.13
N VAL A 13 3.85 13.41 0.31
CA VAL A 13 4.23 14.79 0.01
C VAL A 13 5.26 15.22 1.05
N LEU A 14 6.53 15.17 0.69
CA LEU A 14 7.60 15.83 1.43
C LEU A 14 7.65 17.30 1.00
N SER A 15 7.05 18.16 1.79
CA SER A 15 7.33 19.60 1.71
C SER A 15 8.58 19.89 2.54
N GLY A 16 9.70 20.05 1.87
CA GLY A 16 10.90 20.57 2.47
C GLY A 16 10.93 22.09 2.39
N CYS A 17 11.43 22.72 3.42
CA CYS A 17 12.27 23.92 3.34
C CYS A 17 12.61 24.41 4.74
N ALA A 18 13.87 24.46 5.10
CA ALA A 18 14.59 25.74 5.17
C ALA A 18 15.98 25.56 5.78
N LYS A 19 16.93 26.11 5.08
CA LYS A 19 18.31 26.32 5.55
C LYS A 19 18.32 27.32 6.69
N ASN A 20 19.06 27.05 7.76
CA ASN A 20 19.84 28.09 8.41
C ASN A 20 21.11 27.51 9.02
N LYS A 21 22.22 28.11 8.59
CA LYS A 21 23.55 27.97 9.19
C LYS A 21 23.65 28.81 10.45
N SER A 22 24.17 28.27 11.53
CA SER A 22 25.12 29.02 12.37
C SER A 22 26.04 28.09 13.13
N GLN A 23 27.31 28.26 12.91
CA GLN A 23 28.40 27.74 13.74
C GLN A 23 28.33 28.36 15.13
N ASN A 24 28.58 27.52 16.13
CA ASN A 24 29.40 27.94 17.27
C ASN A 24 29.91 26.71 18.04
N ASP A 25 31.22 26.64 18.14
CA ASP A 25 31.97 25.78 19.05
C ASP A 25 31.64 26.07 20.49
N PHE A 26 31.41 25.06 21.33
CA PHE A 26 31.78 25.10 22.74
C PHE A 26 31.95 23.72 23.39
N ILE A 27 32.94 23.66 24.22
CA ILE A 27 33.63 22.67 25.00
C ILE A 27 32.75 21.78 25.88
N ILE A 28 33.18 20.51 25.96
CA ILE A 28 32.73 19.39 26.78
C ILE A 28 32.77 19.72 28.29
N ASN A 29 31.68 19.39 29.00
CA ASN A 29 31.78 18.77 30.32
C ASN A 29 30.59 17.85 30.59
N SER A 30 30.92 16.63 30.99
CA SER A 30 30.05 15.50 31.28
C SER A 30 29.29 15.65 32.59
N THR A 31 27.99 15.47 32.56
CA THR A 31 27.20 14.73 33.55
C THR A 31 25.84 14.40 32.95
N GLU A 32 25.59 13.13 32.82
CA GLU A 32 24.29 12.60 32.34
C GLU A 32 23.23 12.76 33.43
N GLU A 33 22.30 13.66 33.20
CA GLU A 33 20.97 13.63 33.77
C GLU A 33 20.02 13.67 32.59
N GLU A 34 19.23 12.59 32.40
CA GLU A 34 18.11 12.55 31.45
C GLU A 34 17.10 13.63 31.87
N LYS A 35 17.13 14.77 31.19
CA LYS A 35 16.07 15.77 31.26
C LYS A 35 15.02 15.42 30.22
N GLU A 36 13.82 15.03 30.68
CA GLU A 36 12.62 15.14 29.88
C GLU A 36 12.51 16.62 29.40
N THR A 37 12.69 16.80 28.09
CA THR A 37 12.53 18.12 27.46
C THR A 37 11.06 18.31 27.19
N GLU A 38 10.41 19.24 27.87
CA GLU A 38 9.11 19.76 27.48
C GLU A 38 9.18 20.23 26.01
N VAL A 39 8.38 19.61 25.18
CA VAL A 39 8.24 19.98 23.76
C VAL A 39 7.51 21.32 23.71
N THR A 40 8.21 22.40 23.45
CA THR A 40 7.59 23.69 23.12
C THR A 40 7.06 23.62 21.70
N LEU A 41 5.74 23.58 21.57
CA LEU A 41 5.03 23.53 20.28
C LEU A 41 5.12 24.92 19.61
N ASP A 42 5.56 24.93 18.35
CA ASP A 42 5.40 26.09 17.48
C ASP A 42 3.93 26.15 17.02
N ASP A 43 3.25 27.28 17.24
CA ASP A 43 1.82 27.46 16.94
C ASP A 43 1.48 27.36 15.43
N ASN A 44 2.49 27.21 14.57
CA ASN A 44 2.34 27.14 13.13
C ASN A 44 2.46 25.70 12.55
N ASP A 45 2.78 24.70 13.36
CA ASP A 45 2.88 23.34 12.86
C ASP A 45 1.50 22.71 12.59
N GLU A 46 1.30 22.25 11.38
CA GLU A 46 0.07 21.59 10.92
C GLU A 46 -0.17 20.23 11.60
N TYR A 47 0.89 19.62 12.14
CA TYR A 47 0.89 18.38 12.89
C TYR A 47 1.93 18.38 14.01
N GLN A 48 1.68 17.56 15.03
CA GLN A 48 2.53 17.45 16.22
C GLN A 48 3.29 16.13 16.21
N LEU A 49 4.62 16.20 16.19
CA LEU A 49 5.53 15.07 16.36
C LEU A 49 6.16 15.13 17.76
N LYS A 50 6.22 13.97 18.43
CA LYS A 50 6.99 13.84 19.69
C LYS A 50 8.44 13.45 19.34
N ASN A 51 9.23 14.42 18.91
CA ASN A 51 10.62 14.22 18.56
C ASN A 51 11.49 13.89 19.79
N ILE A 52 12.38 12.92 19.65
CA ILE A 52 13.33 12.48 20.67
C ILE A 52 14.74 12.78 20.19
N GLU A 53 15.55 13.40 21.05
CA GLU A 53 16.96 13.63 20.73
C GLU A 53 17.70 12.30 20.67
N MET A 54 18.46 12.11 19.60
CA MET A 54 19.25 10.90 19.38
C MET A 54 20.72 11.14 19.75
N GLY A 55 21.31 10.22 20.49
CA GLY A 55 22.74 10.26 20.81
C GLY A 55 23.60 10.09 19.55
N LYS A 56 24.66 10.88 19.40
CA LYS A 56 25.58 10.84 18.23
C LYS A 56 26.13 9.43 17.91
N LYS A 57 26.31 8.58 18.91
CA LYS A 57 26.76 7.20 18.72
C LYS A 57 25.67 6.35 18.09
N GLU A 58 24.44 6.44 18.62
CA GLU A 58 23.26 5.72 18.10
C GLU A 58 23.01 6.11 16.65
N GLU A 59 22.98 7.41 16.35
CA GLU A 59 22.84 7.94 14.99
C GLU A 59 23.89 7.38 14.04
N LYS A 60 25.17 7.42 14.43
CA LYS A 60 26.27 6.91 13.62
C LYS A 60 26.14 5.40 13.37
N ASP A 61 25.76 4.63 14.38
CA ASP A 61 25.65 3.17 14.28
C ASP A 61 24.51 2.79 13.32
N ILE A 62 23.36 3.49 13.40
CA ILE A 62 22.22 3.30 12.50
C ILE A 62 22.59 3.67 11.05
N CYS A 63 23.19 4.84 10.85
CA CYS A 63 23.63 5.29 9.52
C CYS A 63 24.61 4.27 8.89
N ASN A 64 25.63 3.84 9.64
CA ASN A 64 26.58 2.85 9.15
C ASN A 64 25.92 1.52 8.79
N ARG A 65 24.94 1.06 9.59
CA ARG A 65 24.21 -0.16 9.34
C ARG A 65 23.40 -0.09 8.04
N LEU A 66 22.63 0.99 7.87
CA LEU A 66 21.80 1.20 6.67
C LEU A 66 22.67 1.34 5.41
N ILE A 67 23.74 2.16 5.45
CA ILE A 67 24.67 2.34 4.34
C ILE A 67 25.35 1.01 3.97
N LYS A 68 25.73 0.18 4.94
CA LYS A 68 26.31 -1.13 4.70
C LYS A 68 25.36 -2.04 3.94
N MET A 69 24.07 -2.09 4.34
CA MET A 69 23.07 -2.92 3.67
C MET A 69 22.79 -2.42 2.25
N LEU A 70 22.57 -1.11 2.09
CA LEU A 70 22.38 -0.50 0.78
C LEU A 70 23.56 -0.79 -0.15
N GLY A 71 24.79 -0.68 0.34
CA GLY A 71 26.01 -0.93 -0.45
C GLY A 71 26.11 -2.35 -1.01
N LYS A 72 25.51 -3.35 -0.36
CA LYS A 72 25.47 -4.73 -0.87
C LYS A 72 24.62 -4.88 -2.13
N CYS A 73 23.60 -4.06 -2.27
CA CYS A 73 22.70 -4.09 -3.41
C CYS A 73 23.12 -3.18 -4.56
N LYS A 74 24.30 -2.54 -4.48
CA LYS A 74 24.77 -1.58 -5.50
C LYS A 74 24.72 -2.14 -6.92
N ASN A 75 25.16 -3.37 -7.12
CA ASN A 75 25.18 -3.98 -8.46
C ASN A 75 23.75 -4.23 -8.98
N ILE A 76 22.88 -4.83 -8.17
CA ILE A 76 21.48 -5.10 -8.54
C ILE A 76 20.79 -3.77 -8.88
N TYR A 77 20.95 -2.76 -8.02
CA TYR A 77 20.36 -1.43 -8.25
C TYR A 77 20.92 -0.74 -9.52
N SER A 78 22.22 -0.91 -9.81
CA SER A 78 22.84 -0.29 -10.99
C SER A 78 22.35 -0.88 -12.31
N GLU A 79 22.03 -2.18 -12.31
CA GLU A 79 21.58 -2.93 -13.49
C GLU A 79 20.04 -2.85 -13.68
N ALA A 80 19.31 -2.49 -12.64
CA ALA A 80 17.85 -2.38 -12.69
C ALA A 80 17.35 -1.31 -13.66
N ASP A 81 16.25 -1.60 -14.36
CA ASP A 81 15.49 -0.56 -15.11
C ASP A 81 14.84 0.40 -14.09
N LYS A 82 15.13 1.67 -14.26
CA LYS A 82 14.64 2.75 -13.37
C LYS A 82 13.46 3.51 -13.99
N GLY A 83 12.93 3.00 -15.10
CA GLY A 83 11.89 3.66 -15.87
C GLY A 83 12.38 4.91 -16.62
N ASN A 84 11.44 5.58 -17.27
CA ASN A 84 11.72 6.78 -18.10
C ASN A 84 11.09 8.05 -17.50
N ALA A 85 10.58 7.98 -16.28
CA ALA A 85 9.99 9.12 -15.58
C ALA A 85 11.08 10.00 -14.94
N SER A 86 10.71 11.21 -14.53
CA SER A 86 11.58 12.08 -13.72
C SER A 86 11.94 11.48 -12.36
N ASN A 87 11.12 10.57 -11.87
CA ASN A 87 11.33 9.84 -10.62
C ASN A 87 11.73 8.40 -10.94
N ILE A 88 12.61 7.85 -10.12
CA ILE A 88 12.99 6.43 -10.20
C ILE A 88 11.80 5.55 -9.87
N VAL A 89 11.55 4.55 -10.72
CA VAL A 89 10.60 3.46 -10.47
C VAL A 89 11.29 2.17 -10.86
N LEU A 90 11.82 1.46 -9.88
CA LEU A 90 12.48 0.16 -10.06
C LEU A 90 11.47 -0.91 -10.47
N GLU A 91 11.91 -1.85 -11.29
CA GLU A 91 11.18 -3.09 -11.53
C GLU A 91 11.00 -3.89 -10.23
N GLU A 92 9.87 -4.57 -10.07
CA GLU A 92 9.59 -5.40 -8.88
C GLU A 92 10.64 -6.51 -8.72
N GLU A 93 11.03 -7.16 -9.80
CA GLU A 93 12.05 -8.21 -9.80
C GLU A 93 13.40 -7.72 -9.23
N ALA A 94 13.78 -6.47 -9.52
CA ALA A 94 14.99 -5.87 -8.96
C ALA A 94 14.84 -5.60 -7.45
N VAL A 95 13.69 -5.12 -7.01
CA VAL A 95 13.38 -4.91 -5.59
C VAL A 95 13.39 -6.25 -4.84
N HIS A 96 12.74 -7.29 -5.36
CA HIS A 96 12.74 -8.63 -4.77
C HIS A 96 14.15 -9.23 -4.70
N SER A 97 14.95 -9.10 -5.76
CA SER A 97 16.35 -9.56 -5.75
C SER A 97 17.20 -8.85 -4.69
N MET A 98 16.98 -7.56 -4.46
CA MET A 98 17.65 -6.83 -3.38
C MET A 98 17.19 -7.31 -1.99
N ILE A 99 15.88 -7.56 -1.82
CA ILE A 99 15.33 -8.09 -0.56
C ILE A 99 15.95 -9.47 -0.25
N GLU A 100 15.96 -10.38 -1.22
CA GLU A 100 16.53 -11.71 -1.06
C GLU A 100 18.02 -11.64 -0.69
N SER A 101 18.78 -10.80 -1.39
CA SER A 101 20.21 -10.59 -1.09
C SER A 101 20.48 -10.10 0.34
N ILE A 102 19.60 -9.21 0.85
CA ILE A 102 19.73 -8.71 2.22
C ILE A 102 19.20 -9.71 3.25
N ALA A 103 18.20 -10.49 2.91
CA ALA A 103 17.65 -11.52 3.79
C ALA A 103 18.68 -12.60 4.16
N GLU A 104 19.69 -12.83 3.31
CA GLU A 104 20.84 -13.72 3.62
C GLU A 104 21.61 -13.27 4.87
N GLU A 105 21.58 -11.97 5.22
CA GLU A 105 22.16 -11.43 6.46
C GLU A 105 21.31 -11.73 7.71
N LYS A 106 20.19 -12.46 7.55
CA LYS A 106 19.23 -12.82 8.62
C LYS A 106 18.63 -11.61 9.33
N VAL A 107 18.38 -10.56 8.57
CA VAL A 107 17.65 -9.37 9.02
C VAL A 107 16.24 -9.39 8.43
N ALA A 108 15.27 -8.86 9.18
CA ALA A 108 13.91 -8.72 8.70
C ALA A 108 13.84 -7.64 7.62
N ILE A 109 13.21 -7.96 6.48
CA ILE A 109 13.17 -7.08 5.33
C ILE A 109 11.92 -7.30 4.47
N THR A 110 11.35 -6.21 3.93
CA THR A 110 10.20 -6.22 3.03
C THR A 110 10.29 -5.07 2.01
N CYS A 111 9.43 -5.05 1.01
CA CYS A 111 9.24 -3.89 0.12
C CYS A 111 8.13 -2.95 0.60
N GLY A 112 7.33 -3.36 1.57
CA GLY A 112 6.15 -2.60 2.03
C GLY A 112 5.03 -2.52 1.00
N SER A 113 5.07 -3.36 -0.05
CA SER A 113 3.94 -3.66 -0.92
C SER A 113 3.26 -4.96 -0.45
N GLN A 114 2.04 -5.18 -0.90
CA GLN A 114 1.25 -6.34 -0.45
C GLN A 114 1.59 -7.63 -1.19
N ASP A 115 2.29 -7.52 -2.30
CA ASP A 115 2.67 -8.61 -3.17
C ASP A 115 3.87 -9.41 -2.66
N TYR A 116 4.53 -8.96 -1.58
CA TYR A 116 5.72 -9.60 -1.04
C TYR A 116 5.72 -9.66 0.49
N ASN A 117 5.82 -10.87 1.02
CA ASN A 117 5.89 -11.11 2.47
C ASN A 117 7.24 -10.64 3.05
N MET A 118 7.22 -10.20 4.31
CA MET A 118 8.47 -9.90 5.04
C MET A 118 9.31 -11.18 5.20
N LEU A 119 10.56 -11.14 4.81
CA LEU A 119 11.53 -12.21 5.05
C LEU A 119 12.19 -12.06 6.43
N ASN A 120 12.48 -13.18 7.09
CA ASN A 120 13.08 -13.24 8.46
C ASN A 120 12.27 -12.46 9.52
N TYR A 121 10.95 -12.54 9.42
CA TYR A 121 10.00 -11.79 10.26
C TYR A 121 9.92 -12.27 11.71
N GLU A 122 10.35 -13.51 12.02
CA GLU A 122 10.06 -14.21 13.27
C GLU A 122 10.53 -13.46 14.52
N LYS A 123 11.71 -12.81 14.45
CA LYS A 123 12.22 -12.01 15.57
C LYS A 123 11.43 -10.71 15.77
N VAL A 124 10.90 -10.16 14.67
CA VAL A 124 10.04 -8.97 14.75
C VAL A 124 8.72 -9.36 15.39
N ASP A 125 8.10 -10.44 14.93
CA ASP A 125 6.86 -10.97 15.50
C ASP A 125 6.99 -11.31 16.98
N GLU A 126 8.07 -12.01 17.37
CA GLU A 126 8.36 -12.33 18.78
C GLU A 126 8.44 -11.08 19.65
N ALA A 127 9.19 -10.07 19.21
CA ALA A 127 9.35 -8.82 19.94
C ALA A 127 8.02 -8.04 20.05
N LEU A 128 7.24 -7.98 18.98
CA LEU A 128 5.93 -7.32 18.99
C LEU A 128 4.92 -8.04 19.86
N SER A 129 4.94 -9.37 19.86
CA SER A 129 4.10 -10.20 20.71
C SER A 129 4.42 -10.00 22.19
N LEU A 130 5.70 -9.91 22.58
CA LEU A 130 6.13 -9.56 23.93
C LEU A 130 5.71 -8.13 24.31
N ALA A 131 5.86 -7.17 23.40
CA ALA A 131 5.44 -5.79 23.62
C ALA A 131 3.93 -5.67 23.91
N LYS A 132 3.06 -6.47 23.25
CA LYS A 132 1.60 -6.53 23.55
C LYS A 132 1.32 -6.94 25.00
N THR A 133 2.19 -7.71 25.63
CA THR A 133 2.05 -8.10 27.05
C THR A 133 2.63 -7.06 28.02
N GLY A 134 3.19 -5.97 27.52
CA GLY A 134 3.79 -4.88 28.30
C GLY A 134 5.26 -5.12 28.66
N GLU A 135 5.93 -6.07 28.01
CA GLU A 135 7.35 -6.31 28.19
C GLU A 135 8.21 -5.29 27.41
N ASN A 136 9.29 -4.85 28.04
CA ASN A 136 10.28 -4.01 27.38
C ASN A 136 11.06 -4.85 26.36
N THR A 137 11.00 -4.46 25.11
CA THR A 137 11.67 -5.19 24.02
C THR A 137 12.07 -4.23 22.90
N GLU A 138 12.93 -4.71 22.01
CA GLU A 138 13.28 -3.95 20.79
C GLU A 138 13.42 -4.88 19.58
N THR A 139 13.12 -4.34 18.42
CA THR A 139 13.29 -5.04 17.14
C THR A 139 13.60 -4.05 16.03
N GLU A 140 13.99 -4.56 14.87
CA GLU A 140 14.32 -3.76 13.71
C GLU A 140 14.01 -4.48 12.41
N PHE A 141 13.72 -3.73 11.37
CA PHE A 141 13.52 -4.25 10.02
C PHE A 141 13.85 -3.20 8.94
N PHE A 142 14.09 -3.69 7.74
CA PHE A 142 14.36 -2.88 6.56
C PHE A 142 13.21 -2.91 5.59
N VAL A 143 13.07 -1.82 4.82
CA VAL A 143 12.08 -1.71 3.73
C VAL A 143 12.76 -1.14 2.51
N ILE A 144 12.59 -1.78 1.35
CA ILE A 144 13.06 -1.28 0.05
C ILE A 144 11.86 -0.85 -0.77
N LYS A 145 11.77 0.42 -1.15
CA LYS A 145 10.70 0.94 -1.98
C LYS A 145 11.03 0.86 -3.48
N THR A 146 10.03 0.70 -4.32
CA THR A 146 10.18 0.78 -5.78
C THR A 146 10.76 2.12 -6.25
N SER A 147 10.63 3.17 -5.47
CA SER A 147 11.32 4.46 -5.70
C SER A 147 12.84 4.41 -5.47
N GLY A 148 13.42 3.27 -5.14
CA GLY A 148 14.85 3.13 -4.83
C GLY A 148 15.24 3.64 -3.44
N VAL A 149 14.26 4.02 -2.63
CA VAL A 149 14.47 4.49 -1.26
C VAL A 149 14.50 3.29 -0.31
N TRP A 150 15.46 3.31 0.60
CA TRP A 150 15.62 2.34 1.68
C TRP A 150 15.23 2.95 3.01
N ILE A 151 14.50 2.21 3.82
CA ILE A 151 14.08 2.62 5.14
C ILE A 151 14.55 1.57 6.14
N TYR A 152 15.17 2.03 7.20
CA TYR A 152 15.46 1.23 8.38
C TYR A 152 14.54 1.70 9.50
N ASN A 153 13.84 0.77 10.14
CA ASN A 153 13.02 1.04 11.31
C ASN A 153 13.55 0.26 12.50
N LYS A 154 13.83 0.94 13.59
CA LYS A 154 14.09 0.35 14.91
C LYS A 154 12.94 0.71 15.84
N LEU A 155 12.28 -0.30 16.37
CA LEU A 155 11.16 -0.20 17.31
C LEU A 155 11.66 -0.53 18.71
N GLN A 156 11.45 0.37 19.66
CA GLN A 156 11.82 0.18 21.06
C GLN A 156 10.59 0.37 21.93
N PHE A 157 10.21 -0.69 22.64
CA PHE A 157 9.05 -0.71 23.53
C PHE A 157 9.52 -0.57 24.97
N LYS A 158 8.97 0.43 25.66
CA LYS A 158 9.20 0.67 27.09
C LYS A 158 7.83 0.77 27.75
N GLU A 159 7.49 -0.23 28.55
CA GLU A 159 6.16 -0.37 29.13
C GLU A 159 5.07 -0.41 28.06
N LYS A 160 4.33 0.68 27.88
CA LYS A 160 3.28 0.83 26.87
C LYS A 160 3.69 1.75 25.70
N ASP A 161 4.81 2.46 25.83
CA ASP A 161 5.26 3.42 24.86
C ASP A 161 6.09 2.74 23.77
N LEU A 162 5.88 3.20 22.53
CA LEU A 162 6.70 2.84 21.38
C LEU A 162 7.54 4.05 20.95
N TYR A 163 8.84 3.82 20.86
CA TYR A 163 9.82 4.75 20.28
C TYR A 163 10.28 4.19 18.95
N VAL A 164 10.12 4.97 17.89
CA VAL A 164 10.52 4.57 16.53
C VAL A 164 11.70 5.42 16.10
N THR A 165 12.82 4.75 15.76
CA THR A 165 13.91 5.38 15.03
C THR A 165 13.81 4.96 13.57
N SER A 166 13.62 5.92 12.68
CA SER A 166 13.54 5.69 11.25
C SER A 166 14.68 6.40 10.53
N ALA A 167 15.41 5.68 9.68
CA ALA A 167 16.44 6.24 8.83
C ALA A 167 16.16 5.90 7.38
N THR A 168 16.30 6.88 6.51
CA THR A 168 16.08 6.75 5.07
C THR A 168 17.39 6.95 4.33
N ALA A 169 17.66 6.10 3.34
CA ALA A 169 18.84 6.20 2.48
C ALA A 169 18.48 5.93 1.02
N ALA A 170 19.33 6.43 0.12
CA ALA A 170 19.23 6.20 -1.31
C ALA A 170 20.63 6.16 -1.94
N PHE A 171 20.71 5.78 -3.22
CA PHE A 171 21.90 6.02 -4.04
C PHE A 171 21.85 7.42 -4.64
N ASP A 172 22.99 8.12 -4.66
CA ASP A 172 23.18 9.35 -5.42
C ASP A 172 23.46 9.07 -6.92
N ASP A 173 23.63 10.12 -7.71
CA ASP A 173 23.91 10.02 -9.16
C ASP A 173 25.23 9.26 -9.46
N ASP A 174 26.19 9.27 -8.54
CA ASP A 174 27.46 8.55 -8.62
C ASP A 174 27.36 7.13 -8.05
N MET A 175 26.16 6.67 -7.73
CA MET A 175 25.90 5.35 -7.14
C MET A 175 26.56 5.14 -5.77
N ASN A 176 26.71 6.22 -4.98
CA ASN A 176 27.16 6.12 -3.61
C ASN A 176 25.93 6.13 -2.68
N PRO A 177 25.86 5.21 -1.70
CA PRO A 177 24.79 5.23 -0.73
C PRO A 177 24.95 6.42 0.23
N HIS A 178 23.86 7.14 0.47
CA HIS A 178 23.85 8.27 1.41
C HIS A 178 22.57 8.28 2.25
N ILE A 179 22.65 8.83 3.45
CA ILE A 179 21.50 9.05 4.32
C ILE A 179 20.73 10.27 3.84
N VAL A 180 19.44 10.11 3.63
CA VAL A 180 18.52 11.19 3.24
C VAL A 180 17.96 11.86 4.50
N GLN A 181 17.51 11.04 5.47
CA GLN A 181 16.89 11.51 6.70
C GLN A 181 17.10 10.49 7.81
N ILE A 182 17.15 10.97 9.05
CA ILE A 182 17.04 10.14 10.25
C ILE A 182 16.21 10.89 11.28
N GLU A 183 15.32 10.18 11.95
CA GLU A 183 14.47 10.73 13.00
C GLU A 183 14.23 9.69 14.10
N LYS A 184 13.97 10.16 15.31
CA LYS A 184 13.51 9.33 16.43
C LYS A 184 12.31 10.02 17.07
N ILE A 185 11.22 9.29 17.20
CA ILE A 185 9.97 9.81 17.76
C ILE A 185 9.41 8.85 18.81
N GLN A 186 8.66 9.38 19.76
CA GLN A 186 7.69 8.62 20.52
C GLN A 186 6.36 8.69 19.76
N VAL A 187 5.76 7.57 19.44
CA VAL A 187 4.46 7.54 18.74
C VAL A 187 3.32 7.88 19.69
N TYR A 188 2.18 8.29 19.15
CA TYR A 188 0.99 8.62 19.94
C TYR A 188 0.21 7.37 20.34
N ASP A 189 0.10 6.42 19.44
CA ASP A 189 -0.53 5.12 19.68
C ASP A 189 0.10 4.07 18.77
N TRP A 190 -0.03 2.80 19.16
CA TRP A 190 0.40 1.68 18.36
C TRP A 190 -0.42 0.42 18.66
N ASN A 191 -0.51 -0.44 17.67
CA ASN A 191 -1.17 -1.73 17.77
C ASN A 191 -0.44 -2.78 16.93
N TYR A 192 -0.26 -3.96 17.47
CA TYR A 192 0.13 -5.15 16.71
C TYR A 192 -1.08 -6.08 16.64
N THR A 193 -1.67 -6.20 15.46
CA THR A 193 -2.92 -6.93 15.25
C THR A 193 -2.68 -8.43 15.21
N ASP A 194 -3.74 -9.20 15.42
CA ASP A 194 -3.67 -10.67 15.35
C ASP A 194 -3.44 -11.18 13.92
N LYS A 195 -3.66 -10.32 12.92
CA LYS A 195 -3.30 -10.58 11.51
C LYS A 195 -1.84 -10.30 11.19
N GLY A 196 -1.11 -9.73 12.13
CA GLY A 196 0.30 -9.43 11.98
C GLY A 196 0.62 -8.07 11.36
N TRP A 197 -0.28 -7.12 11.41
CA TRP A 197 0.00 -5.73 11.09
C TRP A 197 0.53 -4.99 12.31
N ILE A 198 1.71 -4.37 12.20
CA ILE A 198 2.13 -3.32 13.13
C ILE A 198 1.67 -1.98 12.58
N ILE A 199 0.91 -1.26 13.40
CA ILE A 199 0.31 0.04 13.09
C ILE A 199 0.74 1.01 14.16
N TRP A 200 1.20 2.22 13.79
CA TRP A 200 1.42 3.27 14.77
C TRP A 200 1.03 4.63 14.24
N GLU A 201 0.53 5.49 15.13
CA GLU A 201 0.21 6.87 14.85
C GLU A 201 1.46 7.74 15.11
N LYS A 202 2.07 8.22 14.03
CA LYS A 202 3.32 8.97 14.04
C LYS A 202 3.15 10.37 14.63
N ALA A 203 2.06 11.06 14.29
CA ALA A 203 1.77 12.41 14.71
C ALA A 203 0.26 12.64 14.82
N LEU A 204 -0.15 13.65 15.60
CA LEU A 204 -1.53 14.13 15.59
C LEU A 204 -1.68 15.23 14.54
N SER A 205 -2.64 15.09 13.64
CA SER A 205 -3.02 16.15 12.71
C SER A 205 -4.02 17.11 13.38
N ARG A 206 -3.77 18.42 13.32
CA ARG A 206 -4.70 19.42 13.86
C ARG A 206 -6.02 19.47 13.10
N ASN A 207 -6.00 19.18 11.81
CA ASN A 207 -7.14 19.30 10.91
C ASN A 207 -7.78 17.96 10.57
N GLN A 208 -7.26 16.82 11.06
CA GLN A 208 -7.68 15.47 10.70
C GLN A 208 -7.70 15.20 9.18
N GLU A 209 -6.94 15.98 8.41
CA GLU A 209 -6.91 15.92 6.95
C GLU A 209 -5.74 15.10 6.41
N MET A 210 -4.80 14.70 7.27
CA MET A 210 -3.60 13.94 6.88
C MET A 210 -3.53 12.63 7.64
N ASP A 211 -3.33 11.55 6.90
CA ASP A 211 -3.03 10.25 7.48
C ASP A 211 -1.65 10.25 8.13
N MET A 212 -1.64 9.99 9.42
CA MET A 212 -0.44 9.93 10.24
C MET A 212 -0.12 8.52 10.73
N HIS A 213 -0.83 7.52 10.24
CA HIS A 213 -0.57 6.12 10.55
C HIS A 213 0.48 5.52 9.64
N VAL A 214 1.33 4.69 10.22
CA VAL A 214 2.32 3.88 9.50
C VAL A 214 1.98 2.41 9.68
N PHE A 215 2.00 1.66 8.59
CA PHE A 215 1.59 0.27 8.50
C PHE A 215 2.70 -0.59 7.93
N TYR A 216 3.00 -1.70 8.60
CA TYR A 216 3.81 -2.77 8.03
C TYR A 216 3.20 -4.12 8.36
N ARG A 217 3.07 -4.96 7.34
CA ARG A 217 2.70 -6.35 7.56
C ARG A 217 3.94 -7.15 7.94
N ILE A 218 3.88 -7.78 9.11
CA ILE A 218 4.97 -8.59 9.67
C ILE A 218 4.70 -10.08 9.39
N LEU A 219 3.53 -10.61 9.82
CA LEU A 219 3.18 -11.99 9.54
C LEU A 219 2.89 -12.18 8.05
N PRO A 220 3.45 -13.25 7.45
CA PRO A 220 3.21 -13.52 6.04
C PRO A 220 1.73 -13.83 5.77
N LEU A 221 1.25 -13.42 4.61
CA LEU A 221 0.03 -13.95 4.03
C LEU A 221 0.30 -15.36 3.48
N ASP A 222 -0.73 -16.19 3.53
CA ASP A 222 -0.75 -17.43 2.76
C ASP A 222 -0.44 -17.13 1.28
N GLU A 223 0.37 -17.98 0.65
CA GLU A 223 0.83 -17.74 -0.72
C GLU A 223 -0.32 -17.73 -1.72
N GLN A 224 -1.26 -18.66 -1.60
CA GLN A 224 -2.43 -18.70 -2.48
C GLN A 224 -3.31 -17.45 -2.32
N CYS A 225 -3.55 -17.03 -1.07
CA CYS A 225 -4.30 -15.80 -0.78
C CYS A 225 -3.62 -14.58 -1.39
N ARG A 226 -2.29 -14.46 -1.23
CA ARG A 226 -1.50 -13.37 -1.79
C ARG A 226 -1.55 -13.35 -3.32
N GLU A 227 -1.36 -14.51 -3.97
CA GLU A 227 -1.39 -14.62 -5.43
C GLU A 227 -2.77 -14.28 -6.00
N LEU A 228 -3.85 -14.82 -5.41
CA LEU A 228 -5.22 -14.50 -5.82
C LEU A 228 -5.58 -13.04 -5.55
N GLY A 229 -5.12 -12.49 -4.42
CA GLY A 229 -5.26 -11.06 -4.13
C GLY A 229 -4.67 -10.19 -5.23
N ASN A 230 -3.41 -10.43 -5.60
CA ASN A 230 -2.71 -9.68 -6.63
C ASN A 230 -3.30 -9.89 -8.04
N LYS A 231 -3.80 -11.09 -8.31
CA LYS A 231 -4.32 -11.46 -9.63
C LYS A 231 -5.70 -10.88 -9.89
N CYS A 232 -6.64 -11.02 -8.95
CA CYS A 232 -8.05 -10.74 -9.21
C CYS A 232 -8.71 -9.70 -8.29
N ILE A 233 -8.09 -9.28 -7.19
CA ILE A 233 -8.71 -8.32 -6.25
C ILE A 233 -8.03 -6.95 -6.35
N THR A 234 -6.72 -6.89 -6.12
CA THR A 234 -5.94 -5.64 -6.12
C THR A 234 -6.05 -4.82 -7.41
N PRO A 235 -6.07 -5.41 -8.63
CA PRO A 235 -6.17 -4.64 -9.87
C PRO A 235 -7.47 -3.86 -10.02
N VAL A 236 -8.56 -4.31 -9.41
CA VAL A 236 -9.86 -3.62 -9.38
C VAL A 236 -9.97 -2.72 -8.16
N SER A 237 -9.61 -3.26 -6.97
CA SER A 237 -9.66 -2.53 -5.69
C SER A 237 -11.04 -1.88 -5.43
N TYR A 238 -11.09 -0.83 -4.61
CA TYR A 238 -12.30 -0.07 -4.28
C TYR A 238 -12.35 1.30 -4.97
N PHE A 239 -11.37 1.56 -5.83
CA PHE A 239 -11.17 2.88 -6.41
C PHE A 239 -12.03 3.10 -7.65
N CYS A 240 -12.91 4.11 -7.64
CA CYS A 240 -13.71 4.57 -8.79
C CYS A 240 -14.53 3.49 -9.52
N ASN A 241 -14.88 2.42 -8.83
CA ASN A 241 -15.81 1.38 -9.27
C ASN A 241 -16.51 0.78 -8.05
N ASN A 242 -17.56 -0.01 -8.28
CA ASN A 242 -18.34 -0.57 -7.18
C ASN A 242 -18.33 -2.11 -7.13
N LEU A 243 -17.47 -2.79 -7.87
CA LEU A 243 -17.49 -4.25 -7.96
C LEU A 243 -17.50 -4.91 -6.57
N PHE A 244 -16.67 -4.40 -5.64
CA PHE A 244 -16.52 -4.94 -4.29
C PHE A 244 -17.22 -4.08 -3.21
N LEU A 245 -17.99 -3.07 -3.62
CA LEU A 245 -18.70 -2.16 -2.71
C LEU A 245 -20.21 -2.40 -2.65
N VAL A 246 -20.73 -3.34 -3.43
CA VAL A 246 -22.14 -3.75 -3.47
C VAL A 246 -22.27 -5.26 -3.44
N ASP A 247 -23.40 -5.75 -2.93
CA ASP A 247 -23.75 -7.17 -3.02
C ASP A 247 -24.27 -7.46 -4.43
N TRP A 248 -23.73 -8.50 -5.04
CA TRP A 248 -24.19 -8.99 -6.34
C TRP A 248 -23.83 -10.47 -6.53
N ASN A 249 -24.52 -11.14 -7.42
CA ASN A 249 -24.27 -12.50 -7.91
C ASN A 249 -24.76 -12.64 -9.34
N GLN A 250 -24.69 -13.81 -9.93
CA GLN A 250 -25.11 -14.06 -11.31
C GLN A 250 -26.57 -13.70 -11.61
N ASN A 251 -27.44 -13.54 -10.58
CA ASN A 251 -28.84 -13.14 -10.73
C ASN A 251 -29.11 -11.67 -10.40
N SER A 252 -28.07 -10.89 -10.02
CA SER A 252 -28.17 -9.48 -9.61
C SER A 252 -27.01 -8.63 -10.14
N LEU A 253 -26.60 -8.88 -11.39
CA LEU A 253 -25.52 -8.16 -12.07
C LEU A 253 -25.87 -6.68 -12.36
N GLU A 254 -27.16 -6.31 -12.28
CA GLU A 254 -27.65 -4.92 -12.43
C GLU A 254 -27.11 -3.97 -11.35
N ASN A 255 -26.57 -4.50 -10.24
CA ASN A 255 -25.96 -3.69 -9.19
C ASN A 255 -24.54 -3.20 -9.54
N ILE A 256 -23.93 -3.77 -10.61
CA ILE A 256 -22.57 -3.43 -11.03
C ILE A 256 -22.58 -2.29 -12.05
N GLU A 257 -21.77 -1.27 -11.80
CA GLU A 257 -21.51 -0.19 -12.76
C GLU A 257 -20.42 -0.60 -13.76
N PHE A 258 -20.79 -1.39 -14.77
CA PHE A 258 -19.86 -1.93 -15.77
C PHE A 258 -19.07 -0.86 -16.52
N ASN A 259 -19.68 0.33 -16.75
CA ASN A 259 -19.04 1.43 -17.45
C ASN A 259 -17.84 1.98 -16.66
N ASP A 260 -17.96 2.08 -15.34
CA ASP A 260 -16.88 2.51 -14.46
C ASP A 260 -15.85 1.40 -14.22
N LEU A 261 -16.28 0.15 -14.24
CA LEU A 261 -15.43 -1.02 -14.07
C LEU A 261 -14.55 -1.29 -15.32
N PHE A 262 -15.00 -0.91 -16.51
CA PHE A 262 -14.37 -1.22 -17.79
C PHE A 262 -12.88 -0.88 -17.84
N GLU A 263 -12.47 0.28 -17.33
CA GLU A 263 -11.07 0.74 -17.35
C GLU A 263 -10.12 -0.22 -16.63
N PHE A 264 -10.57 -0.78 -15.51
CA PHE A 264 -9.81 -1.76 -14.71
C PHE A 264 -9.72 -3.10 -15.42
N LEU A 265 -10.85 -3.60 -15.95
CA LEU A 265 -10.88 -4.85 -16.72
C LEU A 265 -10.04 -4.75 -17.99
N TYR A 266 -10.06 -3.59 -18.66
CA TYR A 266 -9.22 -3.32 -19.83
C TYR A 266 -7.74 -3.44 -19.49
N MET A 267 -7.33 -2.84 -18.38
CA MET A 267 -5.96 -2.89 -17.91
C MET A 267 -5.54 -4.32 -17.54
N MET A 268 -6.40 -5.07 -16.86
CA MET A 268 -6.17 -6.48 -16.51
C MET A 268 -6.00 -7.34 -17.77
N LYS A 269 -6.84 -7.12 -18.79
CA LYS A 269 -6.82 -7.91 -20.03
C LYS A 269 -5.61 -7.63 -20.91
N TYR A 270 -5.26 -6.34 -21.06
CA TYR A 270 -4.26 -5.90 -22.06
C TYR A 270 -2.92 -5.48 -21.44
N GLY A 271 -2.81 -5.40 -20.11
CA GLY A 271 -1.61 -4.97 -19.40
C GLY A 271 -1.20 -3.52 -19.70
N LYS A 272 -2.14 -2.66 -20.10
CA LYS A 272 -1.88 -1.26 -20.46
C LYS A 272 -3.05 -0.36 -20.07
N LYS A 273 -2.73 0.90 -19.79
CA LYS A 273 -3.73 1.92 -19.52
C LYS A 273 -4.59 2.20 -20.76
N ILE A 274 -5.85 2.55 -20.51
CA ILE A 274 -6.78 2.99 -21.53
C ILE A 274 -6.33 4.33 -22.15
N ASP A 275 -6.53 4.51 -23.45
CA ASP A 275 -6.33 5.81 -24.10
C ASP A 275 -7.61 6.64 -23.98
N GLU A 276 -7.67 7.51 -22.98
CA GLU A 276 -8.83 8.35 -22.68
C GLU A 276 -9.28 9.19 -23.90
N LYS A 277 -8.34 9.62 -24.74
CA LYS A 277 -8.67 10.42 -25.94
C LYS A 277 -9.37 9.59 -27.01
N LYS A 278 -8.95 8.35 -27.18
CA LYS A 278 -9.56 7.41 -28.13
C LYS A 278 -11.03 7.16 -27.80
N TYR A 279 -11.38 7.13 -26.52
CA TYR A 279 -12.69 6.74 -26.03
C TYR A 279 -13.54 7.90 -25.50
N ALA A 280 -13.18 9.14 -25.80
CA ALA A 280 -13.93 10.33 -25.35
C ALA A 280 -15.39 10.36 -25.81
N SER A 281 -15.77 9.60 -26.83
CA SER A 281 -17.16 9.50 -27.34
C SER A 281 -17.87 8.21 -26.88
N GLY A 282 -17.26 7.44 -25.99
CA GLY A 282 -17.71 6.12 -25.54
C GLY A 282 -16.86 4.97 -26.08
N ILE A 283 -17.03 3.79 -25.53
CA ILE A 283 -16.30 2.58 -25.90
C ILE A 283 -17.04 1.85 -27.03
N PRO A 284 -16.38 1.48 -28.15
CA PRO A 284 -17.01 0.70 -29.21
C PRO A 284 -17.58 -0.62 -28.70
N LYS A 285 -18.76 -1.00 -29.20
CA LYS A 285 -19.51 -2.20 -28.80
C LYS A 285 -18.65 -3.44 -28.64
N VAL A 286 -17.96 -3.83 -29.71
CA VAL A 286 -17.17 -5.08 -29.73
C VAL A 286 -16.07 -5.07 -28.66
N GLU A 287 -15.41 -3.94 -28.46
CA GLU A 287 -14.30 -3.82 -27.51
C GLU A 287 -14.79 -3.86 -26.06
N PHE A 288 -15.92 -3.21 -25.76
CA PHE A 288 -16.52 -3.23 -24.43
C PHE A 288 -16.98 -4.64 -24.04
N GLU A 289 -17.76 -5.26 -24.94
CA GLU A 289 -18.29 -6.61 -24.73
C GLU A 289 -17.18 -7.64 -24.57
N GLU A 290 -16.16 -7.59 -25.42
CA GLU A 290 -15.01 -8.51 -25.33
C GLU A 290 -14.26 -8.38 -23.99
N VAL A 291 -14.10 -7.16 -23.49
CA VAL A 291 -13.42 -6.92 -22.21
C VAL A 291 -14.26 -7.43 -21.05
N VAL A 292 -15.54 -7.07 -20.99
CA VAL A 292 -16.41 -7.44 -19.86
C VAL A 292 -16.66 -8.95 -19.84
N THR A 293 -16.98 -9.57 -20.97
CA THR A 293 -17.23 -11.03 -21.03
C THR A 293 -15.97 -11.87 -20.82
N THR A 294 -14.79 -11.27 -20.79
CA THR A 294 -13.57 -11.96 -20.37
C THR A 294 -13.60 -12.31 -18.88
N TYR A 295 -14.32 -11.53 -18.06
CA TYR A 295 -14.32 -11.65 -16.59
C TYR A 295 -15.71 -11.91 -16.00
N PHE A 296 -16.78 -11.85 -16.80
CA PHE A 296 -18.16 -12.05 -16.36
C PHE A 296 -18.89 -13.00 -17.30
N ASP A 297 -19.63 -13.93 -16.72
CA ASP A 297 -20.55 -14.80 -17.44
C ASP A 297 -21.90 -14.07 -17.61
N ILE A 298 -21.95 -13.16 -18.56
CA ILE A 298 -23.10 -12.30 -18.86
C ILE A 298 -23.44 -12.35 -20.34
N SER A 299 -24.75 -12.44 -20.68
CA SER A 299 -25.17 -12.34 -22.09
C SER A 299 -25.00 -10.92 -22.62
N ILE A 300 -24.75 -10.80 -23.92
CA ILE A 300 -24.62 -9.50 -24.57
C ILE A 300 -25.88 -8.66 -24.40
N GLU A 301 -27.07 -9.27 -24.54
CA GLU A 301 -28.35 -8.59 -24.40
C GLU A 301 -28.54 -8.01 -22.98
N THR A 302 -28.08 -8.75 -21.97
CA THR A 302 -28.13 -8.29 -20.58
C THR A 302 -27.14 -7.14 -20.34
N LEU A 303 -25.91 -7.28 -20.88
CA LEU A 303 -24.87 -6.26 -20.77
C LEU A 303 -25.26 -4.96 -21.47
N GLU A 304 -25.91 -5.02 -22.64
CA GLU A 304 -26.42 -3.85 -23.35
C GLU A 304 -27.40 -3.04 -22.49
N ILE A 305 -28.25 -3.73 -21.71
CA ILE A 305 -29.19 -3.08 -20.80
C ILE A 305 -28.47 -2.46 -19.61
N TYR A 306 -27.61 -3.22 -18.93
CA TYR A 306 -26.99 -2.77 -17.68
C TYR A 306 -25.93 -1.68 -17.90
N ALA A 307 -25.17 -1.78 -18.98
CA ALA A 307 -24.17 -0.79 -19.36
C ALA A 307 -24.71 0.31 -20.30
N GLN A 308 -26.03 0.34 -20.54
CA GLN A 308 -26.75 1.39 -21.30
C GLN A 308 -26.18 1.61 -22.72
N TYR A 309 -26.09 0.56 -23.50
CA TYR A 309 -25.61 0.63 -24.87
C TYR A 309 -26.39 1.67 -25.71
N ASP A 310 -25.69 2.58 -26.38
CA ASP A 310 -26.24 3.56 -27.32
C ASP A 310 -26.22 2.95 -28.73
N ASP A 311 -27.33 2.40 -29.21
CA ASP A 311 -27.46 1.73 -30.50
C ASP A 311 -27.31 2.70 -31.70
N VAL A 312 -27.62 3.98 -31.49
CA VAL A 312 -27.48 5.03 -32.52
C VAL A 312 -26.00 5.37 -32.75
N LYS A 313 -25.23 5.44 -31.69
CA LYS A 313 -23.79 5.73 -31.76
C LYS A 313 -22.93 4.49 -31.89
N GLY A 314 -23.45 3.33 -31.56
CA GLY A 314 -22.71 2.06 -31.58
C GLY A 314 -21.67 1.94 -30.46
N VAL A 315 -21.87 2.60 -29.33
CA VAL A 315 -20.90 2.67 -28.21
C VAL A 315 -21.59 2.44 -26.87
N TYR A 316 -20.81 2.00 -25.88
CA TYR A 316 -21.15 2.09 -24.48
C TYR A 316 -20.67 3.42 -23.91
N PRO A 317 -21.51 4.14 -23.17
CA PRO A 317 -21.12 5.40 -22.56
C PRO A 317 -19.99 5.17 -21.55
N TRP A 318 -18.99 6.03 -21.55
CA TRP A 318 -17.84 5.93 -20.67
C TRP A 318 -17.28 7.31 -20.33
N GLU A 319 -16.79 7.46 -19.11
CA GLU A 319 -16.10 8.64 -18.63
C GLU A 319 -14.81 8.25 -17.94
N ALA A 320 -13.71 8.93 -18.28
CA ALA A 320 -12.40 8.68 -17.70
C ALA A 320 -12.37 9.05 -16.22
N ILE A 321 -11.50 8.35 -15.45
CA ILE A 321 -11.13 8.79 -14.11
C ILE A 321 -10.39 10.10 -14.23
N GLY A 322 -11.05 11.22 -14.02
CA GLY A 322 -10.47 12.56 -14.10
C GLY A 322 -9.36 12.78 -13.06
N PRO A 323 -8.47 13.77 -13.28
CA PRO A 323 -7.37 14.06 -12.35
C PRO A 323 -7.85 14.38 -10.92
N TRP A 324 -9.01 14.99 -10.76
CA TRP A 324 -9.61 15.28 -9.44
C TRP A 324 -10.01 14.02 -8.67
N ASN A 325 -10.56 13.02 -9.35
CA ASN A 325 -10.89 11.74 -8.72
C ASN A 325 -9.64 10.97 -8.31
N ARG A 326 -8.51 11.16 -9.02
CA ARG A 326 -7.22 10.54 -8.69
C ARG A 326 -6.53 11.18 -7.48
N ILE A 327 -6.85 12.41 -7.12
CA ILE A 327 -6.23 13.16 -6.00
C ILE A 327 -7.01 12.98 -4.69
N GLN A 328 -8.29 12.70 -4.73
CA GLN A 328 -9.18 12.77 -3.57
C GLN A 328 -9.17 11.54 -2.67
N GLN A 329 -8.29 10.53 -2.86
CA GLN A 329 -8.71 9.26 -2.26
C GLN A 329 -7.68 8.57 -1.41
N PHE A 330 -7.83 8.80 -0.14
CA PHE A 330 -7.51 7.82 0.86
C PHE A 330 -8.57 6.71 0.79
N GLN A 331 -8.25 5.63 0.11
CA GLN A 331 -9.10 4.45 0.00
C GLN A 331 -8.47 3.30 0.76
N PRO A 332 -9.27 2.44 1.40
CA PRO A 332 -8.75 1.18 1.90
C PRO A 332 -8.21 0.36 0.73
N PHE A 333 -7.31 -0.55 1.02
CA PHE A 333 -6.83 -1.53 0.06
C PHE A 333 -7.26 -2.94 0.46
N PRO A 334 -7.56 -3.80 -0.52
CA PRO A 334 -8.03 -5.15 -0.24
C PRO A 334 -6.88 -6.09 0.13
N GLU A 335 -7.09 -6.94 1.13
CA GLU A 335 -6.21 -8.04 1.50
C GLU A 335 -7.01 -9.34 1.52
N VAL A 336 -6.65 -10.32 0.70
CA VAL A 336 -7.25 -11.66 0.75
C VAL A 336 -6.65 -12.40 1.95
N VAL A 337 -7.50 -12.71 2.92
CA VAL A 337 -7.07 -13.34 4.18
C VAL A 337 -7.42 -14.82 4.28
N ASN A 338 -8.33 -15.29 3.43
CA ASN A 338 -8.72 -16.69 3.36
C ASN A 338 -9.20 -17.05 1.95
N CYS A 339 -9.01 -18.31 1.56
CA CYS A 339 -9.47 -18.88 0.31
C CYS A 339 -10.09 -20.26 0.56
N ILE A 340 -11.30 -20.48 0.09
CA ILE A 340 -12.04 -21.74 0.25
C ILE A 340 -12.46 -22.21 -1.12
N GLU A 341 -12.13 -23.46 -1.46
CA GLU A 341 -12.65 -24.14 -2.64
C GLU A 341 -14.06 -24.69 -2.35
N ASN A 342 -15.01 -24.32 -3.22
CA ASN A 342 -16.40 -24.75 -3.12
C ASN A 342 -16.62 -26.10 -3.81
N GLU A 343 -17.75 -26.77 -3.53
CA GLU A 343 -18.09 -28.07 -4.13
C GLU A 343 -18.19 -28.05 -5.67
N ASP A 344 -18.47 -26.90 -6.26
CA ASP A 344 -18.57 -26.70 -7.71
C ASP A 344 -17.24 -26.32 -8.38
N GLY A 345 -16.14 -26.30 -7.60
CA GLY A 345 -14.80 -25.92 -8.05
C GLY A 345 -14.57 -24.42 -8.17
N SER A 346 -15.52 -23.58 -7.73
CA SER A 346 -15.27 -22.15 -7.57
C SER A 346 -14.50 -21.87 -6.29
N LEU A 347 -13.90 -20.67 -6.18
CA LEU A 347 -13.17 -20.22 -5.00
C LEU A 347 -13.93 -19.07 -4.35
N THR A 348 -14.10 -19.13 -3.02
CA THR A 348 -14.57 -17.99 -2.21
C THR A 348 -13.38 -17.40 -1.49
N LEU A 349 -13.10 -16.12 -1.78
CA LEU A 349 -12.04 -15.33 -1.21
C LEU A 349 -12.62 -14.42 -0.13
N THR A 350 -12.18 -14.58 1.13
CA THR A 350 -12.49 -13.61 2.18
C THR A 350 -11.52 -12.44 2.06
N VAL A 351 -12.05 -11.26 1.82
CA VAL A 351 -11.28 -10.03 1.61
C VAL A 351 -11.55 -9.06 2.73
N GLU A 352 -10.49 -8.53 3.33
CA GLU A 352 -10.56 -7.48 4.33
C GLU A 352 -9.96 -6.20 3.80
N ALA A 353 -10.65 -5.09 4.03
CA ALA A 353 -10.22 -3.77 3.59
C ALA A 353 -9.33 -3.13 4.66
N VAL A 354 -8.03 -3.07 4.43
CA VAL A 354 -7.07 -2.38 5.29
C VAL A 354 -7.13 -0.90 5.00
N PHE A 355 -7.38 -0.09 6.03
CA PHE A 355 -7.55 1.35 5.84
C PHE A 355 -6.55 2.14 6.69
N GLN A 356 -5.50 2.60 6.02
CA GLN A 356 -4.39 3.29 6.66
C GLN A 356 -4.84 4.59 7.33
N GLU A 357 -5.69 5.40 6.70
CA GLU A 357 -6.17 6.67 7.25
C GLU A 357 -6.92 6.49 8.58
N GLU A 358 -7.62 5.36 8.75
CA GLU A 358 -8.35 5.06 9.98
C GLU A 358 -7.57 4.22 11.00
N GLY A 359 -6.31 3.90 10.70
CA GLY A 359 -5.49 3.09 11.60
C GLY A 359 -6.00 1.65 11.80
N THR A 360 -6.72 1.08 10.82
CA THR A 360 -7.34 -0.24 10.95
C THR A 360 -6.90 -1.21 9.87
N ASP A 361 -6.68 -2.47 10.25
CA ASP A 361 -6.41 -3.56 9.32
C ASP A 361 -7.68 -4.26 8.80
N CYS A 362 -8.86 -3.79 9.19
CA CYS A 362 -10.15 -4.22 8.67
C CYS A 362 -11.20 -3.12 8.84
N SER A 363 -11.37 -2.28 7.83
CA SER A 363 -12.44 -1.27 7.77
C SER A 363 -13.78 -1.93 7.45
N PHE A 364 -13.78 -2.92 6.57
CA PHE A 364 -14.91 -3.79 6.28
C PHE A 364 -14.42 -5.11 5.68
N ARG A 365 -15.32 -6.11 5.64
CA ARG A 365 -15.05 -7.43 5.08
C ARG A 365 -16.08 -7.79 4.02
N HIS A 366 -15.64 -8.48 2.99
CA HIS A 366 -16.54 -9.05 1.97
C HIS A 366 -15.98 -10.37 1.44
N GLU A 367 -16.82 -11.14 0.78
CA GLU A 367 -16.47 -12.39 0.14
C GLU A 367 -16.64 -12.25 -1.38
N VAL A 368 -15.58 -12.56 -2.11
CA VAL A 368 -15.59 -12.58 -3.58
C VAL A 368 -15.56 -14.02 -4.04
N THR A 369 -16.55 -14.44 -4.83
CA THR A 369 -16.55 -15.76 -5.46
C THR A 369 -16.04 -15.64 -6.89
N ILE A 370 -15.05 -16.47 -7.23
CA ILE A 370 -14.47 -16.55 -8.57
C ILE A 370 -14.44 -17.99 -9.06
N ARG A 371 -14.37 -18.18 -10.36
CA ARG A 371 -14.08 -19.47 -11.01
C ARG A 371 -12.85 -19.31 -11.90
N GLU A 372 -11.85 -20.15 -11.71
CA GLU A 372 -10.67 -20.16 -12.57
C GLU A 372 -10.97 -20.87 -13.91
N GLU A 373 -10.52 -20.27 -15.01
CA GLU A 373 -10.64 -20.81 -16.37
C GLU A 373 -9.28 -20.70 -17.09
N GLY A 374 -8.40 -21.67 -16.82
CA GLY A 374 -7.01 -21.62 -17.29
C GLY A 374 -6.23 -20.47 -16.66
N ASP A 375 -5.71 -19.55 -17.48
CA ASP A 375 -4.98 -18.36 -16.98
C ASP A 375 -5.92 -17.21 -16.60
N LYS A 376 -7.23 -17.38 -16.75
CA LYS A 376 -8.26 -16.37 -16.49
C LYS A 376 -9.13 -16.78 -15.31
N TRP A 377 -9.95 -15.86 -14.86
CA TRP A 377 -10.98 -16.08 -13.85
C TRP A 377 -12.25 -15.33 -14.22
N ILE A 378 -13.38 -15.87 -13.77
CA ILE A 378 -14.70 -15.25 -13.90
C ILE A 378 -15.15 -14.86 -12.51
N TYR A 379 -15.58 -13.63 -12.33
CA TYR A 379 -16.23 -13.17 -11.10
C TYR A 379 -17.67 -13.72 -11.07
N LEU A 380 -18.04 -14.37 -9.97
CA LEU A 380 -19.36 -14.98 -9.78
C LEU A 380 -20.23 -14.26 -8.76
N GLY A 381 -19.61 -13.49 -7.84
CA GLY A 381 -20.34 -12.74 -6.83
C GLY A 381 -19.45 -11.98 -5.86
N ASN A 382 -20.09 -11.05 -5.17
CA ASN A 382 -19.54 -10.32 -4.02
C ASN A 382 -20.62 -10.19 -2.96
N CYS A 383 -20.29 -10.52 -1.72
CA CYS A 383 -21.17 -10.42 -0.57
C CYS A 383 -20.48 -9.65 0.56
N ILE A 384 -21.04 -8.52 0.98
CA ILE A 384 -20.46 -7.68 2.01
C ILE A 384 -20.98 -8.14 3.38
N GLU A 385 -20.07 -8.39 4.31
CA GLU A 385 -20.42 -8.64 5.71
C GLU A 385 -20.99 -7.35 6.33
N ARG A 386 -22.22 -7.43 6.86
CA ARG A 386 -22.92 -6.29 7.45
C ARG A 386 -23.05 -6.36 8.96
N GLU A 387 -22.51 -7.41 9.58
CA GLU A 387 -22.48 -7.57 11.02
C GLU A 387 -21.22 -6.91 11.58
N GLY A 388 -21.37 -5.73 12.21
CA GLY A 388 -20.27 -4.99 12.81
C GLY A 388 -20.35 -3.49 12.55
N ALA A 389 -19.37 -2.74 13.06
CA ALA A 389 -19.25 -1.29 12.85
C ALA A 389 -18.38 -0.98 11.61
N TYR A 390 -18.66 -1.65 10.51
CA TYR A 390 -17.87 -1.49 9.29
C TYR A 390 -18.15 -0.18 8.57
N LYS A 391 -17.08 0.41 8.03
CA LYS A 391 -17.12 1.61 7.21
C LYS A 391 -16.82 1.23 5.75
N ILE A 392 -17.88 1.02 4.99
CA ILE A 392 -17.77 0.77 3.55
C ILE A 392 -17.57 2.12 2.86
N PRO A 393 -16.56 2.28 1.99
CA PRO A 393 -16.36 3.49 1.22
C PRO A 393 -17.60 3.85 0.40
N GLY A 394 -17.92 5.14 0.36
CA GLY A 394 -18.98 5.62 -0.52
C GLY A 394 -18.54 5.52 -1.98
N TYR A 395 -19.47 5.07 -2.84
CA TYR A 395 -19.27 5.07 -4.28
C TYR A 395 -20.31 5.98 -4.94
N LYS A 396 -19.87 6.74 -5.94
CA LYS A 396 -20.74 7.52 -6.82
C LYS A 396 -20.35 7.23 -8.25
N PRO A 397 -21.31 6.85 -9.14
CA PRO A 397 -21.04 6.68 -10.56
C PRO A 397 -20.38 7.93 -11.16
N ARG A 398 -19.40 7.73 -12.04
CA ARG A 398 -18.70 8.82 -12.72
C ARG A 398 -19.62 9.61 -13.65
N ARG A 399 -20.67 8.96 -14.14
CA ARG A 399 -21.69 9.60 -14.97
C ARG A 399 -22.95 9.86 -14.16
N ASP A 400 -23.44 11.09 -14.20
CA ASP A 400 -24.81 11.43 -13.77
C ASP A 400 -25.77 10.97 -14.88
N PHE A 401 -26.64 10.02 -14.59
CA PHE A 401 -27.66 9.51 -15.52
C PHE A 401 -28.95 10.30 -15.41
#